data_719422c4e6a64e879b99ea037a8ddd21
#
_entry.id   719422c4e6a64e879b99ea037a8ddd21
#
_cell.length_a   1.000
_cell.length_b   1.000
_cell.length_c   1.000
_cell.angle_alpha   90.00
_cell.angle_beta   90.00
_cell.angle_gamma   90.00
#
_symmetry.space_group_name_H-M   'P 1'
#
loop_
_entity.id
_entity.type
_entity.pdbx_description
1 polymer ?
#
loop_
_entity_poly.entity_id
_entity_poly.type
_entity_poly.pdbx_seq_one_letter_code
_entity_poly.pdbx_strand_id
1 'polypeptide(L)'
;MLYYLSAERPKALQYIESKLEMEKYRSRKLKLRDVLEITPESLKNCPPQTTGDLPWHFLRKLMALNGMARSTSLEHRAPTDQTLTMDKEELDIPEDFSFLSDTDTSDSLHPLDVLCAILLSSDSFLQQEILSKMSMCQFALPLLLPALDTPKCTLLLWAMRDMVRKWRPHSLAESRGFREESLVLTSMPTISFVRMGSCSFSKSHLLNEVLSPSQQHHNFFVHWDMESGNVPRAIADGLVEISWYFPGGMGN
;
A
#
# COMPACT_ATOMS: atom_id res chain seq x y z
N MET A 1 -21.44 17.67 -3.66
CA MET A 1 -20.07 17.36 -3.26
C MET A 1 -19.48 16.13 -3.98
N LEU A 2 -20.24 15.09 -4.31
CA LEU A 2 -19.76 13.90 -5.05
C LEU A 2 -19.39 14.15 -6.53
N TYR A 3 -19.96 15.17 -7.18
CA TYR A 3 -19.69 15.47 -8.60
C TYR A 3 -18.35 16.18 -8.85
N TYR A 4 -17.79 16.89 -7.88
CA TYR A 4 -16.53 17.61 -8.04
C TYR A 4 -15.30 16.67 -7.97
N LEU A 5 -15.44 15.53 -7.28
CA LEU A 5 -14.35 14.56 -7.12
C LEU A 5 -14.07 13.74 -8.39
N SER A 6 -15.00 13.64 -9.34
CA SER A 6 -14.83 12.77 -10.52
C SER A 6 -13.97 13.38 -11.64
N ALA A 7 -13.90 14.70 -11.74
CA ALA A 7 -13.15 15.35 -12.82
C ALA A 7 -11.64 15.49 -12.57
N GLU A 8 -11.21 15.44 -11.31
CA GLU A 8 -9.79 15.58 -10.94
C GLU A 8 -9.07 14.22 -10.83
N ARG A 9 -9.79 13.14 -10.59
CA ARG A 9 -9.22 11.79 -10.41
C ARG A 9 -8.45 11.25 -11.62
N PRO A 10 -8.89 11.43 -12.88
CA PRO A 10 -8.10 11.01 -14.04
C PRO A 10 -6.76 11.74 -14.15
N LYS A 11 -6.72 13.02 -13.76
CA LYS A 11 -5.49 13.81 -13.73
C LYS A 11 -4.56 13.35 -12.60
N ALA A 12 -5.13 13.02 -11.44
CA ALA A 12 -4.38 12.47 -10.32
C ALA A 12 -3.76 11.12 -10.69
N LEU A 13 -4.48 10.24 -11.38
CA LEU A 13 -3.92 8.99 -11.89
C LEU A 13 -2.76 9.24 -12.85
N GLN A 14 -2.95 10.12 -13.83
CA GLN A 14 -1.90 10.46 -14.79
C GLN A 14 -0.65 10.98 -14.09
N TYR A 15 -0.83 11.83 -13.08
CA TYR A 15 0.26 12.35 -12.27
C TYR A 15 0.99 11.25 -11.50
N ILE A 16 0.25 10.37 -10.83
CA ILE A 16 0.84 9.26 -10.06
C ILE A 16 1.54 8.27 -10.99
N GLU A 17 0.92 7.89 -12.12
CA GLU A 17 1.54 7.00 -13.11
C GLU A 17 2.82 7.59 -13.70
N SER A 18 2.85 8.91 -13.94
CA SER A 18 4.05 9.60 -14.40
C SER A 18 5.16 9.59 -13.35
N LYS A 19 4.84 9.92 -12.09
CA LYS A 19 5.81 9.83 -10.99
C LYS A 19 6.36 8.43 -10.78
N LEU A 20 5.54 7.40 -11.02
CA LEU A 20 5.91 5.99 -10.86
C LEU A 20 6.48 5.36 -12.15
N GLU A 21 6.61 6.13 -13.23
CA GLU A 21 7.05 5.66 -14.56
C GLU A 21 6.23 4.48 -15.10
N MET A 22 4.91 4.50 -14.82
CA MET A 22 3.99 3.41 -15.15
C MET A 22 3.08 3.69 -16.35
N GLU A 23 3.20 4.83 -17.04
CA GLU A 23 2.29 5.24 -18.14
C GLU A 23 2.20 4.19 -19.25
N LYS A 24 3.32 3.51 -19.55
CA LYS A 24 3.34 2.45 -20.56
C LYS A 24 2.41 1.28 -20.27
N TYR A 25 2.07 1.08 -19.00
CA TYR A 25 1.17 0.00 -18.55
C TYR A 25 -0.31 0.40 -18.57
N ARG A 26 -0.63 1.60 -19.00
CA ARG A 26 -2.03 2.02 -19.23
C ARG A 26 -2.66 1.24 -20.38
N SER A 27 -1.96 1.13 -21.51
CA SER A 27 -2.40 0.40 -22.71
C SER A 27 -1.97 -1.06 -22.69
N ARG A 28 -0.69 -1.32 -22.38
CA ARG A 28 -0.15 -2.66 -22.21
C ARG A 28 -0.12 -3.00 -20.71
N LYS A 29 -1.05 -3.80 -20.22
CA LYS A 29 -1.07 -4.18 -18.81
C LYS A 29 0.20 -4.89 -18.36
N LEU A 30 0.65 -4.57 -17.14
CA LEU A 30 1.75 -5.24 -16.45
C LEU A 30 1.35 -6.70 -16.18
N LYS A 31 2.24 -7.64 -16.45
CA LYS A 31 2.02 -9.07 -16.31
C LYS A 31 3.01 -9.68 -15.32
N LEU A 32 2.66 -10.83 -14.76
CA LEU A 32 3.54 -11.54 -13.82
C LEU A 32 4.94 -11.80 -14.41
N ARG A 33 5.04 -12.13 -15.70
CA ARG A 33 6.33 -12.32 -16.38
C ARG A 33 7.22 -11.07 -16.31
N ASP A 34 6.63 -9.87 -16.41
CA ASP A 34 7.37 -8.62 -16.38
C ASP A 34 7.95 -8.37 -14.97
N VAL A 35 7.27 -8.87 -13.92
CA VAL A 35 7.70 -8.78 -12.52
C VAL A 35 8.79 -9.81 -12.19
N LEU A 36 8.70 -11.00 -12.79
CA LEU A 36 9.63 -12.11 -12.56
C LEU A 36 10.85 -12.07 -13.51
N GLU A 37 10.92 -11.11 -14.41
CA GLU A 37 12.07 -10.95 -15.28
C GLU A 37 13.31 -10.59 -14.45
N ILE A 38 14.37 -11.38 -14.64
CA ILE A 38 15.65 -11.16 -13.95
C ILE A 38 16.50 -10.23 -14.81
N THR A 39 16.72 -9.03 -14.32
CA THR A 39 17.61 -8.03 -14.93
C THR A 39 18.80 -7.77 -14.03
N PRO A 40 19.90 -7.17 -14.52
CA PRO A 40 21.02 -6.77 -13.67
C PRO A 40 20.58 -5.87 -12.51
N GLU A 41 19.57 -5.02 -12.71
CA GLU A 41 19.00 -4.14 -11.70
C GLU A 41 18.20 -4.93 -10.65
N SER A 42 17.48 -5.98 -11.05
CA SER A 42 16.70 -6.81 -10.12
C SER A 42 17.59 -7.63 -9.18
N LEU A 43 18.84 -7.88 -9.56
CA LEU A 43 19.83 -8.57 -8.71
C LEU A 43 20.47 -7.65 -7.67
N LYS A 44 20.41 -6.33 -7.90
CA LYS A 44 20.89 -5.36 -6.92
C LYS A 44 19.79 -5.17 -5.87
N ASN A 45 20.05 -5.59 -4.65
CA ASN A 45 19.14 -5.34 -3.52
C ASN A 45 19.31 -3.88 -3.01
N CYS A 46 19.19 -2.93 -3.94
CA CYS A 46 19.26 -1.52 -3.61
C CYS A 46 17.88 -1.01 -3.18
N PRO A 47 17.80 -0.17 -2.16
CA PRO A 47 16.58 0.55 -1.85
C PRO A 47 16.22 1.49 -3.01
N PRO A 48 14.94 1.90 -3.12
CA PRO A 48 14.49 2.78 -4.19
C PRO A 48 15.18 4.14 -4.06
N GLN A 49 15.69 4.64 -5.18
CA GLN A 49 16.36 5.93 -5.28
C GLN A 49 15.40 7.01 -5.80
N THR A 50 14.45 6.59 -6.62
CA THR A 50 13.44 7.44 -7.25
C THR A 50 12.03 6.90 -7.01
N THR A 51 11.04 7.75 -7.22
CA THR A 51 9.63 7.32 -7.17
C THR A 51 9.30 6.27 -8.24
N GLY A 52 9.99 6.28 -9.38
CA GLY A 52 9.86 5.27 -10.44
C GLY A 52 10.31 3.87 -10.01
N ASP A 53 11.18 3.77 -8.99
CA ASP A 53 11.62 2.48 -8.45
C ASP A 53 10.59 1.85 -7.50
N LEU A 54 9.68 2.64 -6.92
CA LEU A 54 8.75 2.19 -5.88
C LEU A 54 7.86 1.02 -6.32
N PRO A 55 7.26 0.98 -7.52
CA PRO A 55 6.45 -0.15 -7.97
C PRO A 55 7.26 -1.45 -8.02
N TRP A 56 8.49 -1.38 -8.52
CA TRP A 56 9.36 -2.54 -8.64
C TRP A 56 9.88 -3.01 -7.29
N HIS A 57 10.18 -2.07 -6.39
CA HIS A 57 10.56 -2.37 -5.02
C HIS A 57 9.41 -3.07 -4.27
N PHE A 58 8.18 -2.52 -4.37
CA PHE A 58 6.99 -3.15 -3.80
C PHE A 58 6.79 -4.56 -4.34
N LEU A 59 6.75 -4.73 -5.66
CA LEU A 59 6.49 -6.02 -6.30
C LEU A 59 7.56 -7.06 -5.94
N ARG A 60 8.83 -6.73 -6.01
CA ARG A 60 9.94 -7.64 -5.65
C ARG A 60 9.85 -8.08 -4.19
N LYS A 61 9.69 -7.14 -3.27
CA LYS A 61 9.55 -7.46 -1.84
C LYS A 61 8.30 -8.27 -1.56
N LEU A 62 7.19 -7.94 -2.23
CA LEU A 62 5.94 -8.67 -2.06
C LEU A 62 6.06 -10.13 -2.56
N MET A 63 6.66 -10.34 -3.74
CA MET A 63 6.91 -11.70 -4.26
C MET A 63 7.83 -12.50 -3.36
N ALA A 64 8.75 -11.84 -2.66
CA ALA A 64 9.61 -12.45 -1.65
C ALA A 64 8.93 -12.58 -0.26
N LEU A 65 7.64 -12.26 -0.13
CA LEU A 65 6.88 -12.28 1.12
C LEU A 65 7.50 -11.44 2.24
N ASN A 66 8.07 -10.30 1.88
CA ASN A 66 8.69 -9.39 2.83
C ASN A 66 7.64 -8.44 3.43
N GLY A 67 7.55 -8.40 4.76
CA GLY A 67 6.64 -7.52 5.51
C GLY A 67 6.89 -6.02 5.32
N MET A 68 8.07 -5.63 4.78
CA MET A 68 8.41 -4.24 4.46
C MET A 68 8.09 -3.86 3.01
N ALA A 69 7.30 -4.67 2.28
CA ALA A 69 7.01 -4.39 0.88
C ALA A 69 6.29 -3.05 0.66
N ARG A 70 5.52 -2.56 1.63
CA ARG A 70 4.76 -1.31 1.54
C ARG A 70 5.55 -0.05 1.93
N SER A 71 6.85 -0.16 2.25
CA SER A 71 7.69 1.01 2.49
C SER A 71 7.87 1.81 1.21
N THR A 72 7.66 3.11 1.28
CA THR A 72 7.86 4.08 0.19
C THR A 72 9.05 5.00 0.44
N SER A 73 9.92 4.66 1.40
CA SER A 73 11.17 5.35 1.68
C SER A 73 12.06 5.39 0.46
N LEU A 74 12.49 6.58 0.11
CA LEU A 74 13.56 6.79 -0.87
C LEU A 74 14.88 6.94 -0.12
N GLU A 75 15.91 6.28 -0.57
CA GLU A 75 17.25 6.50 -0.04
C GLU A 75 17.80 7.80 -0.61
N HIS A 76 17.75 8.88 0.19
CA HIS A 76 18.47 10.10 -0.16
C HIS A 76 19.97 9.82 -0.11
N ARG A 77 20.58 9.81 -1.28
CA ARG A 77 22.03 9.82 -1.38
C ARG A 77 22.52 11.13 -0.76
N ALA A 78 23.09 11.02 0.44
CA ALA A 78 23.78 12.17 1.03
C ALA A 78 24.77 12.70 -0.02
N PRO A 79 24.85 14.02 -0.30
CA PRO A 79 25.84 14.55 -1.21
C PRO A 79 27.20 14.14 -0.69
N THR A 80 27.97 13.47 -1.52
CA THR A 80 29.35 13.09 -1.22
C THR A 80 30.10 14.39 -0.96
N ASP A 81 30.52 14.57 0.28
CA ASP A 81 31.27 15.68 0.78
C ASP A 81 32.55 15.86 -0.06
N GLN A 82 32.50 16.70 -1.08
CA GLN A 82 33.70 17.30 -1.63
C GLN A 82 33.97 18.59 -0.86
N THR A 83 34.81 18.46 0.16
CA THR A 83 35.49 19.53 0.85
C THR A 83 35.93 20.61 -0.14
N LEU A 84 35.23 21.74 -0.13
CA LEU A 84 35.78 23.04 -0.49
C LEU A 84 35.51 23.98 0.67
N THR A 85 36.55 24.15 1.49
CA THR A 85 36.68 25.24 2.41
C THR A 85 36.62 26.55 1.62
N MET A 86 35.59 27.32 1.83
CA MET A 86 35.62 28.75 1.55
C MET A 86 34.95 29.55 2.68
N ASP A 87 35.63 30.61 3.02
CA ASP A 87 35.46 31.49 4.17
C ASP A 87 34.05 32.06 4.32
N LYS A 88 33.67 32.17 5.60
CA LYS A 88 32.49 32.91 6.05
C LYS A 88 32.68 34.39 5.80
N GLU A 89 31.92 34.97 4.90
CA GLU A 89 31.52 36.36 4.97
C GLU A 89 30.04 36.44 5.36
N GLU A 90 29.83 37.10 6.47
CA GLU A 90 28.56 37.36 7.13
C GLU A 90 27.81 38.43 6.30
N LEU A 91 26.72 38.04 5.64
CA LEU A 91 25.81 38.97 4.98
C LEU A 91 24.47 38.95 5.71
N ASP A 92 24.19 40.06 6.41
CA ASP A 92 22.90 40.42 6.98
C ASP A 92 21.80 40.39 5.89
N ILE A 93 20.84 39.49 6.01
CA ILE A 93 19.62 39.44 5.18
C ILE A 93 18.42 39.76 6.09
N PRO A 94 17.54 40.73 5.71
CA PRO A 94 16.40 41.14 6.54
C PRO A 94 15.34 40.05 6.67
N GLU A 95 14.71 39.98 7.86
CA GLU A 95 13.71 38.97 8.30
C GLU A 95 12.32 39.03 7.62
N ASP A 96 12.18 39.41 6.37
CA ASP A 96 10.86 39.59 5.76
C ASP A 96 10.65 38.79 4.47
N PHE A 97 11.21 37.58 4.38
CA PHE A 97 10.99 36.67 3.24
C PHE A 97 10.71 35.20 3.67
N SER A 98 9.78 35.00 4.64
CA SER A 98 9.44 33.67 5.13
C SER A 98 8.27 33.02 4.40
N PHE A 99 7.96 33.38 3.14
CA PHE A 99 6.82 32.84 2.40
C PHE A 99 7.19 31.92 1.22
N LEU A 100 8.44 31.52 1.04
CA LEU A 100 8.88 30.65 -0.06
C LEU A 100 9.83 29.53 0.38
N SER A 101 9.53 28.83 1.47
CA SER A 101 10.25 27.59 1.83
C SER A 101 9.33 26.38 1.93
N ASP A 102 8.38 26.24 1.00
CA ASP A 102 7.60 25.02 0.78
C ASP A 102 8.16 24.19 -0.39
N THR A 103 9.47 23.92 -0.36
CA THR A 103 10.13 23.17 -1.43
C THR A 103 10.88 21.94 -0.93
N ASP A 104 10.28 21.09 -0.09
CA ASP A 104 10.93 19.80 0.18
C ASP A 104 10.00 18.64 0.58
N THR A 105 8.69 18.72 0.36
CA THR A 105 7.80 17.57 0.61
C THR A 105 7.26 16.88 -0.64
N SER A 106 7.82 17.17 -1.81
CA SER A 106 7.17 16.85 -3.10
C SER A 106 7.36 15.41 -3.59
N ASP A 107 8.24 14.61 -3.01
CA ASP A 107 8.54 13.27 -3.55
C ASP A 107 7.94 12.10 -2.78
N SER A 108 7.34 12.33 -1.61
CA SER A 108 6.67 11.27 -0.86
C SER A 108 5.32 10.91 -1.47
N LEU A 109 5.10 9.62 -1.72
CA LEU A 109 3.83 9.07 -2.19
C LEU A 109 3.20 8.22 -1.10
N HIS A 110 1.87 8.34 -0.95
CA HIS A 110 1.15 7.47 -0.02
C HIS A 110 1.24 6.00 -0.47
N PRO A 111 1.58 5.03 0.43
CA PRO A 111 1.75 3.63 0.05
C PRO A 111 0.54 3.01 -0.67
N LEU A 112 -0.68 3.43 -0.30
CA LEU A 112 -1.89 2.96 -0.96
C LEU A 112 -2.09 3.55 -2.37
N ASP A 113 -1.54 4.73 -2.67
CA ASP A 113 -1.57 5.26 -4.04
C ASP A 113 -0.63 4.45 -4.94
N VAL A 114 0.55 4.08 -4.45
CA VAL A 114 1.47 3.17 -5.16
C VAL A 114 0.78 1.82 -5.42
N LEU A 115 0.13 1.23 -4.42
CA LEU A 115 -0.63 -0.02 -4.56
C LEU A 115 -1.77 0.10 -5.58
N CYS A 116 -2.57 1.17 -5.51
CA CYS A 116 -3.67 1.42 -6.45
C CYS A 116 -3.15 1.56 -7.88
N ALA A 117 -2.08 2.32 -8.10
CA ALA A 117 -1.46 2.48 -9.41
C ALA A 117 -0.98 1.15 -9.98
N ILE A 118 -0.32 0.31 -9.17
CA ILE A 118 0.12 -1.02 -9.56
C ILE A 118 -1.07 -1.90 -9.94
N LEU A 119 -2.12 -1.97 -9.11
CA LEU A 119 -3.31 -2.79 -9.40
C LEU A 119 -4.05 -2.33 -10.66
N LEU A 120 -4.20 -1.02 -10.85
CA LEU A 120 -4.85 -0.45 -12.05
C LEU A 120 -4.04 -0.69 -13.33
N SER A 121 -2.71 -0.78 -13.21
CA SER A 121 -1.80 -1.05 -14.33
C SER A 121 -1.62 -2.54 -14.62
N SER A 122 -1.99 -3.43 -13.70
CA SER A 122 -1.80 -4.89 -13.79
C SER A 122 -2.93 -5.57 -14.57
N ASP A 123 -2.60 -6.70 -15.22
CA ASP A 123 -3.62 -7.61 -15.72
C ASP A 123 -4.29 -8.38 -14.57
N SER A 124 -5.39 -9.08 -14.86
CA SER A 124 -6.18 -9.77 -13.84
C SER A 124 -5.41 -10.90 -13.14
N PHE A 125 -4.51 -11.56 -13.84
CA PHE A 125 -3.70 -12.62 -13.24
C PHE A 125 -2.68 -12.06 -12.25
N LEU A 126 -1.98 -10.99 -12.63
CA LEU A 126 -1.05 -10.32 -11.71
C LEU A 126 -1.77 -9.70 -10.50
N GLN A 127 -2.98 -9.13 -10.69
CA GLN A 127 -3.80 -8.64 -9.57
C GLN A 127 -4.09 -9.75 -8.57
N GLN A 128 -4.47 -10.94 -9.04
CA GLN A 128 -4.72 -12.11 -8.19
C GLN A 128 -3.45 -12.52 -7.42
N GLU A 129 -2.30 -12.59 -8.07
CA GLU A 129 -1.02 -12.90 -7.44
C GLU A 129 -0.62 -11.85 -6.39
N ILE A 130 -0.78 -10.56 -6.70
CA ILE A 130 -0.51 -9.48 -5.75
C ILE A 130 -1.36 -9.65 -4.49
N LEU A 131 -2.68 -9.82 -4.64
CA LEU A 131 -3.59 -9.97 -3.50
C LEU A 131 -3.29 -11.24 -2.70
N SER A 132 -2.96 -12.35 -3.37
CA SER A 132 -2.54 -13.58 -2.71
C SER A 132 -1.28 -13.38 -1.86
N LYS A 133 -0.25 -12.73 -2.40
CA LYS A 133 1.00 -12.44 -1.66
C LYS A 133 0.76 -11.44 -0.52
N MET A 134 -0.06 -10.41 -0.73
CA MET A 134 -0.45 -9.48 0.33
C MET A 134 -1.13 -10.21 1.49
N SER A 135 -2.04 -11.15 1.19
CA SER A 135 -2.67 -12.00 2.19
C SER A 135 -1.66 -12.85 2.98
N MET A 136 -0.62 -13.36 2.31
CA MET A 136 0.46 -14.13 2.98
C MET A 136 1.32 -13.23 3.86
N CYS A 137 1.54 -11.98 3.48
CA CYS A 137 2.20 -10.97 4.30
C CYS A 137 1.30 -10.39 5.41
N GLN A 138 0.08 -10.88 5.55
CA GLN A 138 -0.92 -10.37 6.50
C GLN A 138 -1.26 -8.88 6.29
N PHE A 139 -1.15 -8.38 5.07
CA PHE A 139 -1.62 -7.03 4.74
C PHE A 139 -3.12 -7.03 4.50
N ALA A 140 -3.79 -5.93 4.84
CA ALA A 140 -5.16 -5.70 4.43
C ALA A 140 -5.25 -5.64 2.90
N LEU A 141 -6.32 -6.20 2.34
CA LEU A 141 -6.49 -6.36 0.90
C LEU A 141 -7.49 -5.36 0.36
N PRO A 142 -7.21 -4.73 -0.79
CA PRO A 142 -8.19 -3.93 -1.51
C PRO A 142 -9.42 -4.77 -1.88
N LEU A 143 -10.58 -4.43 -1.32
CA LEU A 143 -11.86 -5.05 -1.68
C LEU A 143 -12.55 -4.28 -2.79
N LEU A 144 -12.61 -2.94 -2.65
CA LEU A 144 -13.16 -2.04 -3.67
C LEU A 144 -12.06 -1.09 -4.15
N LEU A 145 -11.67 -1.26 -5.40
CA LEU A 145 -10.70 -0.37 -6.06
C LEU A 145 -11.46 0.74 -6.77
N PRO A 146 -11.20 2.04 -6.46
CA PRO A 146 -11.86 3.14 -7.12
C PRO A 146 -11.61 3.14 -8.62
N ALA A 147 -12.66 3.27 -9.44
CA ALA A 147 -12.52 3.63 -10.84
C ALA A 147 -12.31 5.16 -10.91
N LEU A 148 -11.28 5.58 -11.65
CA LEU A 148 -10.81 6.96 -11.60
C LEU A 148 -11.50 7.86 -12.62
N ASP A 149 -12.18 7.26 -13.59
CA ASP A 149 -12.93 7.90 -14.67
C ASP A 149 -14.44 7.99 -14.40
N THR A 150 -14.94 7.21 -13.46
CA THR A 150 -16.35 7.12 -13.12
C THR A 150 -16.54 7.03 -11.60
N PRO A 151 -17.74 7.34 -11.06
CA PRO A 151 -18.04 7.13 -9.64
C PRO A 151 -18.28 5.67 -9.27
N LYS A 152 -17.69 4.75 -10.01
CA LYS A 152 -17.78 3.29 -9.79
C LYS A 152 -16.56 2.79 -9.06
N CYS A 153 -16.67 1.58 -8.52
CA CYS A 153 -15.55 0.84 -7.95
C CYS A 153 -15.50 -0.57 -8.56
N THR A 154 -14.31 -1.11 -8.65
CA THR A 154 -14.12 -2.52 -9.04
C THR A 154 -14.08 -3.37 -7.79
N LEU A 155 -14.98 -4.36 -7.70
CA LEU A 155 -14.96 -5.35 -6.62
C LEU A 155 -13.91 -6.42 -6.94
N LEU A 156 -12.89 -6.56 -6.08
CA LEU A 156 -11.78 -7.50 -6.25
C LEU A 156 -12.02 -8.86 -5.57
N LEU A 157 -13.25 -9.16 -5.16
CA LEU A 157 -13.58 -10.42 -4.48
C LEU A 157 -13.24 -11.64 -5.35
N TRP A 158 -13.37 -11.52 -6.66
CA TRP A 158 -13.01 -12.57 -7.62
C TRP A 158 -11.52 -12.94 -7.55
N ALA A 159 -10.63 -11.98 -7.30
CA ALA A 159 -9.19 -12.22 -7.19
C ALA A 159 -8.81 -12.92 -5.88
N MET A 160 -9.70 -12.89 -4.88
CA MET A 160 -9.50 -13.51 -3.57
C MET A 160 -10.10 -14.91 -3.46
N ARG A 161 -10.87 -15.38 -4.45
CA ARG A 161 -11.64 -16.64 -4.40
C ARG A 161 -10.79 -17.88 -4.15
N ASP A 162 -9.55 -17.87 -4.62
CA ASP A 162 -8.64 -19.02 -4.52
C ASP A 162 -7.75 -18.95 -3.26
N MET A 163 -8.00 -17.99 -2.37
CA MET A 163 -7.30 -17.91 -1.09
C MET A 163 -7.92 -18.88 -0.09
N VAL A 164 -7.14 -19.89 0.29
CA VAL A 164 -7.51 -20.89 1.27
C VAL A 164 -6.73 -20.66 2.56
N ARG A 165 -7.44 -20.73 3.67
CA ARG A 165 -6.85 -20.63 5.01
C ARG A 165 -7.14 -21.87 5.82
N LYS A 166 -6.12 -22.32 6.52
CA LYS A 166 -6.21 -23.41 7.48
C LYS A 166 -6.46 -22.83 8.86
N TRP A 167 -7.49 -23.31 9.55
CA TRP A 167 -7.83 -22.86 10.88
C TRP A 167 -8.49 -23.98 11.70
N ARG A 168 -8.58 -23.79 13.01
CA ARG A 168 -9.23 -24.72 13.90
C ARG A 168 -10.50 -24.07 14.47
N PRO A 169 -11.71 -24.41 13.98
CA PRO A 169 -12.94 -23.92 14.55
C PRO A 169 -13.20 -24.51 15.95
N HIS A 170 -14.06 -23.87 16.72
CA HIS A 170 -14.42 -24.36 18.07
C HIS A 170 -14.94 -25.78 18.07
N SER A 171 -15.65 -26.22 17.05
CA SER A 171 -16.12 -27.60 16.90
C SER A 171 -15.00 -28.64 16.83
N LEU A 172 -13.77 -28.22 16.57
CA LEU A 172 -12.57 -29.07 16.51
C LEU A 172 -11.56 -28.74 17.62
N ALA A 173 -11.95 -27.95 18.64
CA ALA A 173 -11.04 -27.48 19.71
C ALA A 173 -10.38 -28.65 20.48
N GLU A 174 -11.12 -29.75 20.69
CA GLU A 174 -10.63 -30.94 21.39
C GLU A 174 -9.90 -31.95 20.50
N SER A 175 -9.88 -31.71 19.20
CA SER A 175 -9.23 -32.58 18.21
C SER A 175 -7.96 -31.95 17.67
N ARG A 176 -7.08 -32.76 17.05
CA ARG A 176 -5.92 -32.25 16.30
C ARG A 176 -6.28 -31.80 14.87
N GLY A 177 -7.58 -31.78 14.53
CA GLY A 177 -8.09 -31.44 13.21
C GLY A 177 -8.00 -29.95 12.90
N PHE A 178 -7.89 -29.65 11.61
CA PHE A 178 -7.99 -28.31 11.04
C PHE A 178 -8.96 -28.36 9.88
N ARG A 179 -9.59 -27.23 9.57
CA ARG A 179 -10.36 -27.03 8.34
C ARG A 179 -9.58 -26.12 7.40
N GLU A 180 -9.69 -26.37 6.12
CA GLU A 180 -9.23 -25.48 5.06
C GLU A 180 -10.46 -24.89 4.40
N GLU A 181 -10.54 -23.57 4.38
CA GLU A 181 -11.70 -22.86 3.86
C GLU A 181 -11.27 -21.69 2.99
N SER A 182 -12.02 -21.48 1.90
CA SER A 182 -11.85 -20.29 1.07
C SER A 182 -12.34 -19.06 1.83
N LEU A 183 -11.54 -18.00 1.82
CA LEU A 183 -11.89 -16.75 2.50
C LEU A 183 -13.22 -16.16 2.05
N VAL A 184 -13.51 -16.23 0.74
CA VAL A 184 -14.70 -15.62 0.14
C VAL A 184 -15.95 -16.50 0.22
N LEU A 185 -15.78 -17.80 0.46
CA LEU A 185 -16.90 -18.77 0.52
C LEU A 185 -17.31 -19.09 1.96
N THR A 186 -16.45 -18.79 2.93
CA THR A 186 -16.72 -19.07 4.34
C THR A 186 -17.75 -18.11 4.88
N SER A 187 -18.80 -18.65 5.51
CA SER A 187 -19.78 -17.84 6.22
C SER A 187 -19.19 -17.29 7.51
N MET A 188 -18.89 -16.01 7.53
CA MET A 188 -18.32 -15.28 8.67
C MET A 188 -19.07 -13.98 8.93
N PRO A 189 -19.19 -13.55 10.20
CA PRO A 189 -19.67 -12.20 10.51
C PRO A 189 -18.80 -11.14 9.82
N THR A 190 -19.44 -10.14 9.22
CA THR A 190 -18.76 -8.99 8.64
C THR A 190 -18.94 -7.78 9.52
N ILE A 191 -17.84 -7.14 9.89
CA ILE A 191 -17.82 -5.92 10.69
C ILE A 191 -17.25 -4.79 9.82
N SER A 192 -18.02 -3.73 9.66
CA SER A 192 -17.62 -2.56 8.87
C SER A 192 -17.23 -1.41 9.79
N PHE A 193 -16.07 -0.83 9.55
CA PHE A 193 -15.56 0.34 10.27
C PHE A 193 -15.60 1.55 9.34
N VAL A 194 -16.43 2.52 9.66
CA VAL A 194 -16.58 3.76 8.90
C VAL A 194 -16.20 4.93 9.78
N ARG A 195 -15.33 5.83 9.27
CA ARG A 195 -15.01 7.07 9.96
C ARG A 195 -16.04 8.14 9.58
N MET A 196 -16.70 8.67 10.57
CA MET A 196 -17.68 9.76 10.40
C MET A 196 -17.13 11.03 11.06
N GLY A 197 -16.81 12.03 10.23
CA GLY A 197 -16.28 13.31 10.68
C GLY A 197 -14.80 13.30 11.09
N SER A 198 -14.37 14.34 11.81
CA SER A 198 -13.01 14.48 12.35
C SER A 198 -12.88 13.61 13.62
N CYS A 199 -11.84 12.83 13.68
CA CYS A 199 -11.51 11.99 14.84
C CYS A 199 -10.01 12.09 15.11
N SER A 200 -9.62 12.20 16.37
CA SER A 200 -8.22 12.23 16.81
C SER A 200 -7.51 10.89 16.65
N PHE A 201 -8.27 9.79 16.56
CA PHE A 201 -7.70 8.46 16.41
C PHE A 201 -7.71 7.99 14.95
N SER A 202 -6.64 7.34 14.54
CA SER A 202 -6.57 6.66 13.26
C SER A 202 -7.41 5.37 13.30
N LYS A 203 -8.42 5.28 12.43
CA LYS A 203 -9.23 4.05 12.27
C LYS A 203 -8.35 2.83 11.92
N SER A 204 -7.39 3.01 11.04
CA SER A 204 -6.49 1.94 10.62
C SER A 204 -5.56 1.49 11.74
N HIS A 205 -5.08 2.43 12.57
CA HIS A 205 -4.30 2.10 13.75
C HIS A 205 -5.11 1.26 14.75
N LEU A 206 -6.33 1.71 15.08
CA LEU A 206 -7.23 0.97 15.95
C LEU A 206 -7.51 -0.46 15.44
N LEU A 207 -7.72 -0.61 14.12
CA LEU A 207 -7.93 -1.93 13.54
C LEU A 207 -6.69 -2.81 13.64
N ASN A 208 -5.49 -2.26 13.47
CA ASN A 208 -4.25 -3.00 13.66
C ASN A 208 -4.12 -3.50 15.10
N GLU A 209 -4.45 -2.68 16.09
CA GLU A 209 -4.47 -3.09 17.51
C GLU A 209 -5.48 -4.22 17.78
N VAL A 210 -6.70 -4.09 17.26
CA VAL A 210 -7.75 -5.11 17.44
C VAL A 210 -7.39 -6.44 16.80
N LEU A 211 -6.72 -6.43 15.66
CA LEU A 211 -6.34 -7.64 14.92
C LEU A 211 -5.00 -8.23 15.35
N SER A 212 -4.20 -7.48 16.10
CA SER A 212 -2.89 -7.94 16.56
C SER A 212 -3.03 -8.80 17.81
N PRO A 213 -2.32 -9.93 17.91
CA PRO A 213 -2.21 -10.67 19.16
C PRO A 213 -1.54 -9.81 20.23
N SER A 214 -1.90 -10.03 21.50
CA SER A 214 -1.44 -9.23 22.65
C SER A 214 0.08 -9.10 22.82
N GLN A 215 0.86 -9.90 22.13
CA GLN A 215 2.33 -9.91 22.22
C GLN A 215 3.05 -9.54 20.92
N GLN A 216 2.33 -9.36 19.80
CA GLN A 216 2.91 -9.04 18.50
C GLN A 216 2.05 -8.02 17.78
N HIS A 217 2.52 -6.79 17.74
CA HIS A 217 1.90 -5.76 16.93
C HIS A 217 2.18 -6.01 15.44
N HIS A 218 1.12 -6.01 14.62
CA HIS A 218 1.24 -6.15 13.17
C HIS A 218 0.43 -5.08 12.43
N ASN A 219 1.04 -4.49 11.42
CA ASN A 219 0.42 -3.45 10.61
C ASN A 219 -0.33 -4.04 9.41
N PHE A 220 -1.58 -4.49 9.62
CA PHE A 220 -2.45 -4.94 8.54
C PHE A 220 -2.81 -3.80 7.60
N PHE A 221 -3.25 -2.68 8.16
CA PHE A 221 -3.68 -1.47 7.46
C PHE A 221 -2.61 -0.40 7.52
N VAL A 222 -2.46 0.36 6.43
CA VAL A 222 -1.61 1.56 6.44
C VAL A 222 -2.30 2.63 7.29
N HIS A 223 -1.59 3.20 8.24
CA HIS A 223 -2.07 4.29 9.09
C HIS A 223 -1.08 5.47 9.08
N TRP A 224 -1.52 6.61 9.56
CA TRP A 224 -0.83 7.87 9.39
C TRP A 224 0.52 7.96 10.11
N ASP A 225 0.73 7.19 11.18
CA ASP A 225 2.02 7.13 11.89
C ASP A 225 3.06 6.24 11.18
N MET A 226 2.65 5.53 10.12
CA MET A 226 3.59 4.80 9.27
C MET A 226 4.27 5.76 8.31
N GLU A 227 5.42 5.36 7.83
CA GLU A 227 6.18 6.08 6.82
C GLU A 227 5.31 6.43 5.61
N SER A 228 5.28 7.72 5.25
CA SER A 228 4.41 8.29 4.22
C SER A 228 2.90 8.04 4.41
N GLY A 229 2.48 7.49 5.56
CA GLY A 229 1.06 7.24 5.86
C GLY A 229 0.25 8.51 6.10
N ASN A 230 0.92 9.62 6.41
CA ASN A 230 0.34 10.95 6.60
C ASN A 230 0.24 11.76 5.29
N VAL A 231 0.83 11.29 4.19
CA VAL A 231 0.71 11.92 2.87
C VAL A 231 -0.73 11.85 2.40
N PRO A 232 -1.30 12.93 1.82
CA PRO A 232 -2.65 12.88 1.27
C PRO A 232 -2.78 11.83 0.16
N ARG A 233 -3.89 11.08 0.18
CA ARG A 233 -4.19 10.08 -0.85
C ARG A 233 -4.71 10.79 -2.11
N ALA A 234 -4.07 10.55 -3.23
CA ALA A 234 -4.47 11.14 -4.51
C ALA A 234 -5.46 10.25 -5.27
N ILE A 235 -5.19 8.94 -5.36
CA ILE A 235 -6.02 7.98 -6.10
C ILE A 235 -6.63 6.90 -5.20
N ALA A 236 -6.04 6.62 -4.05
CA ALA A 236 -6.55 5.65 -3.08
C ALA A 236 -7.66 6.19 -2.18
N ASP A 237 -8.12 7.44 -2.38
CA ASP A 237 -9.29 7.95 -1.68
C ASP A 237 -10.55 7.20 -2.14
N GLY A 238 -11.28 6.62 -1.18
CA GLY A 238 -12.41 5.74 -1.45
C GLY A 238 -12.04 4.25 -1.62
N LEU A 239 -10.77 3.89 -1.49
CA LEU A 239 -10.36 2.49 -1.37
C LEU A 239 -11.00 1.86 -0.13
N VAL A 240 -11.63 0.70 -0.32
CA VAL A 240 -12.11 -0.13 0.79
C VAL A 240 -11.18 -1.31 0.93
N GLU A 241 -10.61 -1.46 2.11
CA GLU A 241 -9.71 -2.57 2.45
C GLU A 241 -10.40 -3.55 3.38
N ILE A 242 -10.04 -4.83 3.30
CA ILE A 242 -10.57 -5.91 4.13
C ILE A 242 -9.42 -6.73 4.72
N SER A 243 -9.63 -7.24 5.93
CA SER A 243 -8.77 -8.24 6.57
C SER A 243 -9.64 -9.32 7.22
N TRP A 244 -9.11 -10.50 7.39
CA TRP A 244 -9.80 -11.64 7.98
C TRP A 244 -9.17 -12.05 9.30
N TYR A 245 -10.02 -12.39 10.24
CA TYR A 245 -9.63 -13.02 11.48
C TYR A 245 -10.44 -14.32 11.63
N PHE A 246 -9.74 -15.44 11.73
CA PHE A 246 -10.35 -16.71 12.08
C PHE A 246 -10.14 -16.97 13.56
N PRO A 247 -11.21 -16.86 14.40
CA PRO A 247 -11.09 -17.13 15.81
C PRO A 247 -10.75 -18.60 16.00
N GLY A 248 -9.51 -18.91 16.35
CA GLY A 248 -9.09 -20.26 16.73
C GLY A 248 -9.79 -20.69 18.01
N GLY A 249 -10.23 -21.94 18.09
CA GLY A 249 -10.55 -22.54 19.38
C GLY A 249 -9.33 -22.44 20.30
N MET A 250 -9.54 -22.19 21.60
CA MET A 250 -8.48 -22.02 22.58
C MET A 250 -7.39 -23.07 22.40
N GLY A 251 -6.28 -22.65 21.92
CA GLY A 251 -5.05 -23.39 21.86
C GLY A 251 -3.95 -22.36 22.04
N ASN A 252 -3.29 -22.46 23.13
CA ASN A 252 -2.20 -21.69 23.70
C ASN A 252 -1.38 -20.87 22.70
#